data_e5b4f8d4fc82e935e1c137ffe37519d5
#
_entry.id   e5b4f8d4fc82e935e1c137ffe37519d5
#
_cell.length_a   1.000
_cell.length_b   1.000
_cell.length_c   1.000
_cell.angle_alpha   90.00
_cell.angle_beta   90.00
_cell.angle_gamma   90.00
#
_symmetry.space_group_name_H-M   'P 1'
#
loop_
_entity.id
_entity.type
_entity.pdbx_description
1 polymer ?
#
loop_
_entity_poly.entity_id
_entity_poly.type
_entity_poly.pdbx_seq_one_letter_code
_entity_poly.pdbx_strand_id
1 'polypeptide(L)'
;IITWLLMRSFPNVLPMLILLVVQLAVSIIWCMAAHTWYFKVYPPQKSAIVYDAREGMERLIDEYGMDKKFKVLFEIKSDTCINDLSILNKVETVFLSGIHSHDRNIILKYCVSNGINVYVIPRVGDVIMSGARKMHMFHLPMLRVGRYNPNPEFLFIKRLFDIILSLIAIIILSPIMIVVAFLIKVTDKGPVLYKQCRLTKNGKQFMVLKFRSMRVDAEKDGVARLSSGDKDDRITPIGKFIRKVRFDELPQLFNILFGDMSIVGPRPERPEIAAQYEKELPEFNLRLQAKAGLTGYAQVYGKYNTTPYDKL
;
A
#
# COMPACT_ATOMS: atom_id res chain seq x y z
N ILE A 1 19.53 -24.12 17.60
CA ILE A 1 19.18 -24.18 19.04
C ILE A 1 18.80 -25.61 19.43
N ILE A 2 17.81 -26.23 18.76
CA ILE A 2 17.37 -27.61 19.05
C ILE A 2 18.50 -28.62 18.90
N THR A 3 19.29 -28.54 17.84
CA THR A 3 20.44 -29.41 17.57
C THR A 3 21.56 -29.23 18.61
N TRP A 4 21.79 -27.99 19.07
CA TRP A 4 22.73 -27.71 20.15
C TRP A 4 22.29 -28.29 21.51
N LEU A 5 20.99 -28.18 21.80
CA LEU A 5 20.40 -28.79 23.02
C LEU A 5 20.50 -30.31 23.03
N LEU A 6 20.31 -30.93 21.84
CA LEU A 6 20.36 -32.40 21.73
C LEU A 6 21.79 -32.95 21.71
N MET A 7 22.72 -32.30 21.07
CA MET A 7 24.11 -32.78 20.88
C MET A 7 25.09 -32.29 21.95
N ARG A 8 24.70 -31.35 22.81
CA ARG A 8 25.54 -30.70 23.82
C ARG A 8 26.90 -30.16 23.29
N SER A 9 26.98 -29.95 21.98
CA SER A 9 28.12 -29.39 21.27
C SER A 9 27.66 -28.39 20.23
N PHE A 10 28.49 -27.39 19.94
CA PHE A 10 28.17 -26.44 18.85
C PHE A 10 28.14 -27.20 17.51
N PRO A 11 26.98 -27.24 16.81
CA PRO A 11 26.90 -27.88 15.51
C PRO A 11 27.77 -27.12 14.51
N ASN A 12 28.42 -27.86 13.62
CA ASN A 12 29.12 -27.25 12.47
C ASN A 12 28.04 -26.59 11.58
N VAL A 13 28.02 -25.27 11.56
CA VAL A 13 27.05 -24.46 10.78
C VAL A 13 27.44 -24.38 9.29
N LEU A 14 28.63 -24.72 8.93
CA LEU A 14 29.17 -24.60 7.56
C LEU A 14 28.32 -25.37 6.51
N PRO A 15 27.93 -26.64 6.75
CA PRO A 15 27.05 -27.35 5.80
C PRO A 15 25.69 -26.67 5.62
N MET A 16 25.14 -26.10 6.69
CA MET A 16 23.85 -25.37 6.60
C MET A 16 23.99 -24.08 5.76
N LEU A 17 25.09 -23.36 5.92
CA LEU A 17 25.37 -22.16 5.11
C LEU A 17 25.58 -22.52 3.64
N ILE A 18 26.34 -23.59 3.36
CA ILE A 18 26.51 -24.08 1.98
C ILE A 18 25.17 -24.47 1.38
N LEU A 19 24.33 -25.22 2.13
CA LEU A 19 22.99 -25.59 1.67
C LEU A 19 22.12 -24.35 1.38
N LEU A 20 22.16 -23.34 2.25
CA LEU A 20 21.44 -22.09 2.05
C LEU A 20 21.88 -21.38 0.76
N VAL A 21 23.19 -21.28 0.52
CA VAL A 21 23.74 -20.66 -0.69
C VAL A 21 23.32 -21.43 -1.94
N VAL A 22 23.37 -22.76 -1.90
CA VAL A 22 22.92 -23.61 -3.02
C VAL A 22 21.43 -23.43 -3.26
N GLN A 23 20.60 -23.42 -2.22
CA GLN A 23 19.17 -23.19 -2.35
C GLN A 23 18.85 -21.81 -2.94
N LEU A 24 19.55 -20.76 -2.52
CA LEU A 24 19.42 -19.43 -3.10
C LEU A 24 19.79 -19.40 -4.57
N ALA A 25 20.91 -20.02 -4.94
CA ALA A 25 21.37 -20.09 -6.34
C ALA A 25 20.34 -20.84 -7.22
N VAL A 26 19.88 -22.01 -6.77
CA VAL A 26 18.84 -22.78 -7.48
C VAL A 26 17.55 -21.99 -7.60
N SER A 27 17.11 -21.28 -6.54
CA SER A 27 15.91 -20.45 -6.57
C SER A 27 16.01 -19.30 -7.57
N ILE A 28 17.18 -18.63 -7.63
CA ILE A 28 17.44 -17.55 -8.59
C ILE A 28 17.37 -18.09 -10.02
N ILE A 29 18.10 -19.18 -10.31
CA ILE A 29 18.10 -19.82 -11.64
C ILE A 29 16.69 -20.23 -12.05
N TRP A 30 15.93 -20.84 -11.13
CA TRP A 30 14.55 -21.22 -11.36
C TRP A 30 13.66 -20.03 -11.66
N CYS A 31 13.73 -18.96 -10.87
CA CYS A 31 12.98 -17.74 -11.09
C CYS A 31 13.29 -17.11 -12.46
N MET A 32 14.56 -17.06 -12.85
CA MET A 32 14.96 -16.52 -14.16
C MET A 32 14.44 -17.39 -15.31
N ALA A 33 14.58 -18.71 -15.21
CA ALA A 33 14.09 -19.64 -16.20
C ALA A 33 12.56 -19.60 -16.32
N ALA A 34 11.84 -19.62 -15.19
CA ALA A 34 10.40 -19.54 -15.15
C ALA A 34 9.88 -18.19 -15.70
N HIS A 35 10.54 -17.08 -15.37
CA HIS A 35 10.23 -15.75 -15.90
C HIS A 35 10.37 -15.71 -17.42
N THR A 36 11.51 -16.18 -17.95
CA THR A 36 11.77 -16.22 -19.40
C THR A 36 10.78 -17.12 -20.12
N TRP A 37 10.52 -18.30 -19.57
CA TRP A 37 9.54 -19.24 -20.12
C TRP A 37 8.13 -18.66 -20.12
N TYR A 38 7.70 -18.02 -19.02
CA TYR A 38 6.38 -17.43 -18.89
C TYR A 38 6.11 -16.39 -19.96
N PHE A 39 7.01 -15.41 -20.15
CA PHE A 39 6.80 -14.35 -21.14
C PHE A 39 7.01 -14.83 -22.60
N LYS A 40 7.64 -15.99 -22.79
CA LYS A 40 7.70 -16.64 -24.11
C LYS A 40 6.38 -17.34 -24.45
N VAL A 41 5.72 -17.93 -23.46
CA VAL A 41 4.42 -18.62 -23.64
C VAL A 41 3.26 -17.64 -23.67
N TYR A 42 3.32 -16.59 -22.86
CA TYR A 42 2.30 -15.55 -22.75
C TYR A 42 2.85 -14.20 -23.25
N PRO A 43 2.73 -13.95 -24.56
CA PRO A 43 3.19 -12.68 -25.14
C PRO A 43 2.38 -11.49 -24.58
N PRO A 44 2.89 -10.26 -24.65
CA PRO A 44 2.20 -9.08 -24.15
C PRO A 44 0.82 -8.91 -24.80
N GLN A 45 -0.20 -8.69 -24.00
CA GLN A 45 -1.56 -8.43 -24.45
C GLN A 45 -1.63 -7.11 -25.20
N LYS A 46 -2.24 -7.11 -26.36
CA LYS A 46 -2.51 -5.88 -27.12
C LYS A 46 -3.47 -5.02 -26.31
N SER A 47 -3.06 -3.79 -26.02
CA SER A 47 -3.80 -2.92 -25.12
C SER A 47 -4.04 -1.55 -25.76
N ALA A 48 -5.14 -0.90 -25.37
CA ALA A 48 -5.42 0.48 -25.69
C ALA A 48 -5.69 1.28 -24.39
N ILE A 49 -5.40 2.57 -24.44
CA ILE A 49 -5.71 3.50 -23.35
C ILE A 49 -6.78 4.46 -23.85
N VAL A 50 -7.90 4.50 -23.12
CA VAL A 50 -8.93 5.51 -23.33
C VAL A 50 -8.89 6.48 -22.17
N TYR A 51 -8.73 7.75 -22.45
CA TYR A 51 -8.55 8.79 -21.44
C TYR A 51 -9.41 10.03 -21.72
N ASP A 52 -9.59 10.86 -20.67
CA ASP A 52 -10.23 12.16 -20.75
C ASP A 52 -9.44 13.16 -19.90
N ALA A 53 -9.76 13.31 -18.62
CA ALA A 53 -9.12 14.28 -17.73
C ALA A 53 -7.74 13.84 -17.21
N ARG A 54 -7.36 12.57 -17.36
CA ARG A 54 -6.10 12.02 -16.81
C ARG A 54 -5.30 11.29 -17.90
N GLU A 55 -4.28 11.96 -18.37
CA GLU A 55 -3.28 11.43 -19.33
C GLU A 55 -2.14 10.71 -18.58
N GLY A 56 -1.28 10.00 -19.34
CA GLY A 56 -0.01 9.43 -18.83
C GLY A 56 -0.12 8.03 -18.24
N MET A 57 -1.15 7.28 -18.57
CA MET A 57 -1.26 5.87 -18.16
C MET A 57 -0.15 5.01 -18.79
N GLU A 58 0.25 5.28 -20.04
CA GLU A 58 1.34 4.57 -20.72
C GLU A 58 2.64 4.69 -19.93
N ARG A 59 2.99 5.91 -19.48
CA ARG A 59 4.17 6.12 -18.64
C ARG A 59 4.13 5.30 -17.35
N LEU A 60 2.94 5.13 -16.74
CA LEU A 60 2.80 4.29 -15.55
C LEU A 60 3.03 2.82 -15.87
N ILE A 61 2.54 2.32 -17.00
CA ILE A 61 2.76 0.94 -17.44
C ILE A 61 4.26 0.67 -17.57
N ASP A 62 5.02 1.60 -18.16
CA ASP A 62 6.47 1.49 -18.33
C ASP A 62 7.22 1.62 -16.99
N GLU A 63 6.90 2.62 -16.18
CA GLU A 63 7.55 2.84 -14.88
C GLU A 63 7.42 1.66 -13.92
N TYR A 64 6.30 0.92 -14.01
CA TYR A 64 6.06 -0.28 -13.19
C TYR A 64 6.51 -1.58 -13.86
N GLY A 65 7.18 -1.52 -15.02
CA GLY A 65 7.68 -2.68 -15.75
C GLY A 65 6.57 -3.61 -16.24
N MET A 66 5.38 -3.07 -16.49
CA MET A 66 4.23 -3.81 -17.00
C MET A 66 4.17 -3.88 -18.53
N ASP A 67 5.14 -3.28 -19.22
CA ASP A 67 5.36 -3.31 -20.68
C ASP A 67 5.49 -4.76 -21.20
N LYS A 68 6.06 -5.66 -20.41
CA LYS A 68 6.14 -7.10 -20.72
C LYS A 68 4.79 -7.82 -20.71
N LYS A 69 3.79 -7.25 -20.04
CA LYS A 69 2.45 -7.83 -19.91
C LYS A 69 1.45 -7.14 -20.82
N PHE A 70 1.58 -5.83 -21.02
CA PHE A 70 0.67 -5.02 -21.81
C PHE A 70 1.45 -4.23 -22.86
N LYS A 71 1.12 -4.46 -24.12
CA LYS A 71 1.65 -3.68 -25.25
C LYS A 71 0.62 -2.65 -25.68
N VAL A 72 0.82 -1.39 -25.30
CA VAL A 72 -0.05 -0.29 -25.71
C VAL A 72 0.11 -0.09 -27.23
N LEU A 73 -1.00 -0.22 -27.96
CA LEU A 73 -1.02 0.01 -29.41
C LEU A 73 -1.40 1.44 -29.75
N PHE A 74 -2.31 2.03 -28.99
CA PHE A 74 -2.76 3.41 -29.18
C PHE A 74 -3.42 3.97 -27.93
N GLU A 75 -3.40 5.30 -27.84
CA GLU A 75 -4.15 6.09 -26.88
C GLU A 75 -5.23 6.89 -27.63
N ILE A 76 -6.44 6.98 -27.07
CA ILE A 76 -7.57 7.66 -27.69
C ILE A 76 -8.39 8.42 -26.64
N LYS A 77 -8.91 9.60 -26.99
CA LYS A 77 -9.84 10.33 -26.11
C LYS A 77 -11.20 9.65 -26.06
N SER A 78 -11.88 9.75 -24.92
CA SER A 78 -13.20 9.14 -24.70
C SER A 78 -14.23 9.56 -25.75
N ASP A 79 -14.31 10.84 -26.09
CA ASP A 79 -15.25 11.36 -27.09
C ASP A 79 -15.06 10.73 -28.47
N THR A 80 -13.80 10.58 -28.89
CA THR A 80 -13.47 9.95 -30.16
C THR A 80 -13.77 8.45 -30.15
N CYS A 81 -13.49 7.80 -29.03
CA CYS A 81 -13.75 6.37 -28.82
C CYS A 81 -15.25 6.03 -28.87
N ILE A 82 -16.09 6.90 -28.29
CA ILE A 82 -17.55 6.69 -28.26
C ILE A 82 -18.15 6.79 -29.66
N ASN A 83 -17.62 7.66 -30.52
CA ASN A 83 -18.08 7.80 -31.90
C ASN A 83 -17.82 6.54 -32.74
N ASP A 84 -16.73 5.80 -32.43
CA ASP A 84 -16.43 4.52 -33.08
C ASP A 84 -15.81 3.52 -32.10
N LEU A 85 -16.67 2.78 -31.42
CA LEU A 85 -16.27 1.75 -30.47
C LEU A 85 -15.58 0.56 -31.16
N SER A 86 -15.75 0.37 -32.48
CA SER A 86 -15.19 -0.77 -33.20
C SER A 86 -13.66 -0.79 -33.21
N ILE A 87 -13.03 0.36 -33.00
CA ILE A 87 -11.58 0.50 -32.83
C ILE A 87 -11.03 -0.39 -31.72
N LEU A 88 -11.82 -0.59 -30.65
CA LEU A 88 -11.45 -1.41 -29.49
C LEU A 88 -11.38 -2.90 -29.80
N ASN A 89 -11.97 -3.39 -30.89
CA ASN A 89 -11.88 -4.80 -31.30
C ASN A 89 -10.46 -5.20 -31.75
N LYS A 90 -9.55 -4.25 -31.92
CA LYS A 90 -8.14 -4.51 -32.26
C LYS A 90 -7.27 -4.88 -31.07
N VAL A 91 -7.81 -4.77 -29.85
CA VAL A 91 -7.09 -4.98 -28.61
C VAL A 91 -7.79 -6.01 -27.73
N GLU A 92 -7.02 -6.63 -26.86
CA GLU A 92 -7.49 -7.62 -25.89
C GLU A 92 -7.80 -6.97 -24.53
N THR A 93 -7.21 -5.80 -24.28
CA THR A 93 -7.29 -5.10 -23.01
C THR A 93 -7.44 -3.59 -23.22
N VAL A 94 -8.28 -2.96 -22.42
CA VAL A 94 -8.50 -1.51 -22.44
C VAL A 94 -8.30 -0.93 -21.05
N PHE A 95 -7.50 0.14 -20.95
CA PHE A 95 -7.34 0.92 -19.72
C PHE A 95 -8.18 2.19 -19.80
N LEU A 96 -9.05 2.42 -18.82
CA LEU A 96 -9.92 3.59 -18.73
C LEU A 96 -9.40 4.55 -17.66
N SER A 97 -8.97 5.76 -18.07
CA SER A 97 -8.34 6.74 -17.20
C SER A 97 -9.10 8.07 -17.21
N GLY A 98 -9.66 8.45 -16.05
CA GLY A 98 -10.28 9.76 -15.86
C GLY A 98 -11.58 10.04 -16.63
N ILE A 99 -12.24 9.03 -17.19
CA ILE A 99 -13.41 9.16 -18.06
C ILE A 99 -14.68 9.44 -17.25
N HIS A 100 -15.58 10.26 -17.76
CA HIS A 100 -16.89 10.50 -17.14
C HIS A 100 -17.73 9.24 -17.03
N SER A 101 -18.57 9.13 -15.98
CA SER A 101 -19.29 7.90 -15.65
C SER A 101 -20.22 7.43 -16.77
N HIS A 102 -20.83 8.34 -17.50
CA HIS A 102 -21.72 8.01 -18.62
C HIS A 102 -20.92 7.29 -19.73
N ASP A 103 -19.87 7.93 -20.22
CA ASP A 103 -19.04 7.46 -21.32
C ASP A 103 -18.29 6.18 -20.96
N ARG A 104 -17.76 6.14 -19.73
CA ARG A 104 -17.16 4.95 -19.16
C ARG A 104 -18.08 3.75 -19.20
N ASN A 105 -19.36 3.95 -18.85
CA ASN A 105 -20.33 2.85 -18.85
C ASN A 105 -20.64 2.35 -20.27
N ILE A 106 -20.66 3.24 -21.28
CA ILE A 106 -20.85 2.86 -22.69
C ILE A 106 -19.67 1.98 -23.13
N ILE A 107 -18.44 2.47 -22.95
CA ILE A 107 -17.22 1.77 -23.34
C ILE A 107 -17.11 0.42 -22.60
N LEU A 108 -17.37 0.41 -21.28
CA LEU A 108 -17.29 -0.79 -20.46
C LEU A 108 -18.27 -1.87 -20.94
N LYS A 109 -19.54 -1.50 -21.20
CA LYS A 109 -20.54 -2.44 -21.72
C LYS A 109 -20.11 -3.01 -23.08
N TYR A 110 -19.59 -2.16 -23.97
CA TYR A 110 -19.10 -2.61 -25.27
C TYR A 110 -17.95 -3.61 -25.12
N CYS A 111 -16.94 -3.29 -24.31
CA CYS A 111 -15.79 -4.17 -24.08
C CYS A 111 -16.21 -5.51 -23.49
N VAL A 112 -17.04 -5.51 -22.45
CA VAL A 112 -17.53 -6.75 -21.82
C VAL A 112 -18.32 -7.60 -22.82
N SER A 113 -19.18 -6.98 -23.65
CA SER A 113 -19.95 -7.70 -24.66
C SER A 113 -19.08 -8.34 -25.75
N ASN A 114 -17.90 -7.76 -26.02
CA ASN A 114 -16.96 -8.25 -27.03
C ASN A 114 -15.79 -9.07 -26.43
N GLY A 115 -15.84 -9.41 -25.14
CA GLY A 115 -14.81 -10.22 -24.48
C GLY A 115 -13.48 -9.50 -24.27
N ILE A 116 -13.47 -8.16 -24.31
CA ILE A 116 -12.29 -7.32 -24.09
C ILE A 116 -12.13 -7.06 -22.59
N ASN A 117 -10.95 -7.29 -22.04
CA ASN A 117 -10.66 -7.02 -20.63
C ASN A 117 -10.57 -5.52 -20.38
N VAL A 118 -11.14 -5.04 -19.28
CA VAL A 118 -11.12 -3.61 -18.95
C VAL A 118 -10.53 -3.38 -17.58
N TYR A 119 -9.52 -2.51 -17.51
CA TYR A 119 -8.97 -1.97 -16.27
C TYR A 119 -9.46 -0.54 -16.09
N VAL A 120 -10.09 -0.27 -14.97
CA VAL A 120 -10.70 1.04 -14.68
C VAL A 120 -10.07 1.62 -13.42
N ILE A 121 -9.66 2.88 -13.46
CA ILE A 121 -9.33 3.62 -12.25
C ILE A 121 -10.64 3.94 -11.53
N PRO A 122 -10.92 3.33 -10.34
CA PRO A 122 -12.18 3.54 -9.66
C PRO A 122 -12.29 4.98 -9.15
N ARG A 123 -13.47 5.57 -9.24
CA ARG A 123 -13.81 6.79 -8.52
C ARG A 123 -14.27 6.47 -7.10
N VAL A 124 -14.30 7.46 -6.22
CA VAL A 124 -14.75 7.29 -4.83
C VAL A 124 -16.12 6.61 -4.76
N GLY A 125 -17.06 7.00 -5.64
CA GLY A 125 -18.38 6.36 -5.73
C GLY A 125 -18.30 4.87 -6.09
N ASP A 126 -17.41 4.47 -6.97
CA ASP A 126 -17.23 3.08 -7.37
C ASP A 126 -16.69 2.25 -6.19
N VAL A 127 -15.74 2.81 -5.43
CA VAL A 127 -15.19 2.17 -4.21
C VAL A 127 -16.28 1.99 -3.16
N ILE A 128 -17.11 3.01 -2.93
CA ILE A 128 -18.25 2.95 -2.00
C ILE A 128 -19.23 1.87 -2.47
N MET A 129 -19.57 1.85 -3.75
CA MET A 129 -20.51 0.87 -4.33
C MET A 129 -19.97 -0.56 -4.31
N SER A 130 -18.67 -0.75 -4.43
CA SER A 130 -18.05 -2.09 -4.36
C SER A 130 -18.24 -2.76 -2.99
N GLY A 131 -18.32 -1.96 -1.92
CA GLY A 131 -18.62 -2.42 -0.57
C GLY A 131 -20.11 -2.53 -0.24
N ALA A 132 -21.00 -2.24 -1.17
CA ALA A 132 -22.43 -2.24 -0.94
C ALA A 132 -23.00 -3.66 -0.77
N ARG A 133 -23.95 -3.81 0.18
CA ARG A 133 -24.64 -5.09 0.37
C ARG A 133 -25.73 -5.24 -0.69
N LYS A 134 -25.65 -6.32 -1.47
CA LYS A 134 -26.70 -6.68 -2.43
C LYS A 134 -27.92 -7.19 -1.68
N MET A 135 -29.10 -6.71 -2.03
CA MET A 135 -30.37 -7.12 -1.45
C MET A 135 -31.51 -7.01 -2.47
N HIS A 136 -32.59 -7.77 -2.23
CA HIS A 136 -33.81 -7.64 -3.02
C HIS A 136 -34.89 -7.01 -2.14
N MET A 137 -35.45 -5.92 -2.60
CA MET A 137 -36.62 -5.27 -1.98
C MET A 137 -37.60 -4.86 -3.07
N PHE A 138 -38.88 -4.98 -2.81
CA PHE A 138 -39.97 -4.61 -3.76
C PHE A 138 -39.81 -5.30 -5.13
N HIS A 139 -39.34 -6.55 -5.14
CA HIS A 139 -39.00 -7.34 -6.36
C HIS A 139 -37.92 -6.71 -7.23
N LEU A 140 -37.14 -5.76 -6.71
CA LEU A 140 -36.05 -5.11 -7.41
C LEU A 140 -34.69 -5.47 -6.75
N PRO A 141 -33.62 -5.67 -7.56
CA PRO A 141 -32.27 -5.77 -7.03
C PRO A 141 -31.80 -4.37 -6.58
N MET A 142 -31.43 -4.25 -5.32
CA MET A 142 -30.98 -3.01 -4.72
C MET A 142 -29.61 -3.15 -4.10
N LEU A 143 -28.89 -2.04 -4.03
CA LEU A 143 -27.60 -1.95 -3.34
C LEU A 143 -27.80 -1.09 -2.08
N ARG A 144 -27.59 -1.69 -0.91
CA ARG A 144 -27.56 -0.93 0.33
C ARG A 144 -26.16 -0.40 0.58
N VAL A 145 -26.00 0.90 0.42
CA VAL A 145 -24.78 1.63 0.76
C VAL A 145 -24.93 2.22 2.16
N GLY A 146 -23.91 2.11 2.96
CA GLY A 146 -23.91 2.66 4.31
C GLY A 146 -22.50 2.86 4.83
N ARG A 147 -22.37 3.52 5.97
CA ARG A 147 -21.09 3.66 6.65
C ARG A 147 -20.53 2.26 6.96
N TYR A 148 -19.23 2.08 6.81
CA TYR A 148 -18.53 0.83 7.16
C TYR A 148 -18.83 0.47 8.64
N ASN A 149 -19.57 -0.58 8.81
CA ASN A 149 -19.96 -1.11 10.12
C ASN A 149 -19.86 -2.63 10.11
N PRO A 150 -18.68 -3.18 10.31
CA PRO A 150 -18.44 -4.61 10.33
C PRO A 150 -19.08 -5.26 11.55
N ASN A 151 -19.42 -6.54 11.44
CA ASN A 151 -20.00 -7.30 12.52
C ASN A 151 -19.07 -7.34 13.75
N PRO A 152 -19.61 -7.33 14.98
CA PRO A 152 -18.80 -7.41 16.20
C PRO A 152 -17.88 -8.62 16.26
N GLU A 153 -18.31 -9.78 15.75
CA GLU A 153 -17.51 -11.01 15.68
C GLU A 153 -16.27 -10.81 14.81
N PHE A 154 -16.42 -10.16 13.64
CA PHE A 154 -15.28 -9.83 12.78
C PHE A 154 -14.31 -8.90 13.49
N LEU A 155 -14.80 -7.87 14.18
CA LEU A 155 -13.96 -6.94 14.93
C LEU A 155 -13.22 -7.64 16.07
N PHE A 156 -13.87 -8.56 16.75
CA PHE A 156 -13.25 -9.36 17.81
C PHE A 156 -12.14 -10.25 17.26
N ILE A 157 -12.42 -11.03 16.21
CA ILE A 157 -11.44 -11.90 15.56
C ILE A 157 -10.27 -11.08 15.03
N LYS A 158 -10.55 -9.97 14.33
CA LYS A 158 -9.52 -9.06 13.85
C LYS A 158 -8.64 -8.54 14.99
N ARG A 159 -9.25 -8.14 16.10
CA ARG A 159 -8.50 -7.66 17.28
C ARG A 159 -7.62 -8.73 17.90
N LEU A 160 -8.11 -9.96 17.97
CA LEU A 160 -7.34 -11.12 18.46
C LEU A 160 -6.10 -11.33 17.58
N PHE A 161 -6.25 -11.33 16.25
CA PHE A 161 -5.13 -11.43 15.32
C PHE A 161 -4.16 -10.24 15.45
N ASP A 162 -4.65 -9.01 15.58
CA ASP A 162 -3.81 -7.83 15.79
C ASP A 162 -2.93 -7.99 17.05
N ILE A 163 -3.49 -8.49 18.15
CA ILE A 163 -2.76 -8.73 19.42
C ILE A 163 -1.72 -9.86 19.25
N ILE A 164 -2.14 -11.02 18.75
CA ILE A 164 -1.26 -12.19 18.63
C ILE A 164 -0.08 -11.87 17.70
N LEU A 165 -0.36 -11.35 16.51
CA LEU A 165 0.68 -11.07 15.52
C LEU A 165 1.61 -9.93 15.96
N SER A 166 1.09 -8.87 16.60
CA SER A 166 1.95 -7.81 17.14
C SER A 166 2.84 -8.29 18.26
N LEU A 167 2.32 -9.16 19.16
CA LEU A 167 3.11 -9.73 20.25
C LEU A 167 4.23 -10.63 19.72
N ILE A 168 3.92 -11.53 18.77
CA ILE A 168 4.92 -12.39 18.12
C ILE A 168 5.97 -11.53 17.41
N ALA A 169 5.55 -10.51 16.66
CA ALA A 169 6.45 -9.60 15.97
C ALA A 169 7.36 -8.83 16.95
N ILE A 170 6.83 -8.34 18.07
CA ILE A 170 7.62 -7.67 19.12
C ILE A 170 8.69 -8.62 19.67
N ILE A 171 8.33 -9.86 19.99
CA ILE A 171 9.27 -10.83 20.54
C ILE A 171 10.39 -11.14 19.53
N ILE A 172 10.04 -11.43 18.28
CA ILE A 172 11.01 -11.79 17.24
C ILE A 172 11.90 -10.60 16.87
N LEU A 173 11.34 -9.39 16.78
CA LEU A 173 12.06 -8.19 16.33
C LEU A 173 12.70 -7.43 17.50
N SER A 174 12.48 -7.83 18.76
CA SER A 174 13.06 -7.16 19.93
C SER A 174 14.58 -7.04 19.89
N PRO A 175 15.39 -8.03 19.46
CA PRO A 175 16.83 -7.85 19.35
C PRO A 175 17.21 -6.73 18.36
N ILE A 176 16.54 -6.68 17.22
CA ILE A 176 16.74 -5.64 16.20
C ILE A 176 16.34 -4.27 16.78
N MET A 177 15.20 -4.21 17.46
CA MET A 177 14.71 -2.96 18.07
C MET A 177 15.70 -2.43 19.13
N ILE A 178 16.31 -3.31 19.93
CA ILE A 178 17.31 -2.95 20.93
C ILE A 178 18.57 -2.40 20.25
N VAL A 179 19.06 -3.05 19.21
CA VAL A 179 20.22 -2.59 18.42
C VAL A 179 19.96 -1.22 17.80
N VAL A 180 18.80 -1.03 17.17
CA VAL A 180 18.42 0.26 16.58
C VAL A 180 18.34 1.35 17.66
N ALA A 181 17.73 1.05 18.81
CA ALA A 181 17.62 1.97 19.95
C ALA A 181 19.00 2.38 20.45
N PHE A 182 19.93 1.43 20.58
CA PHE A 182 21.31 1.70 21.00
C PHE A 182 22.04 2.58 19.99
N LEU A 183 21.97 2.26 18.70
CA LEU A 183 22.60 3.04 17.64
C LEU A 183 22.09 4.50 17.62
N ILE A 184 20.79 4.73 17.75
CA ILE A 184 20.21 6.08 17.83
C ILE A 184 20.74 6.81 19.07
N LYS A 185 20.81 6.13 20.21
CA LYS A 185 21.28 6.74 21.47
C LYS A 185 22.72 7.16 21.42
N VAL A 186 23.58 6.34 20.84
CA VAL A 186 25.03 6.63 20.72
C VAL A 186 25.31 7.75 19.73
N THR A 187 24.59 7.77 18.60
CA THR A 187 24.88 8.72 17.51
C THR A 187 24.37 10.13 17.82
N ASP A 188 23.20 10.27 18.43
CA ASP A 188 22.52 11.59 18.53
C ASP A 188 22.10 11.96 19.97
N LYS A 189 22.54 11.19 20.96
CA LYS A 189 22.41 11.43 22.43
C LYS A 189 21.01 11.85 22.96
N GLY A 190 19.99 11.95 22.11
CA GLY A 190 18.63 12.38 22.48
C GLY A 190 17.67 11.19 22.76
N PRO A 191 16.36 11.42 22.79
CA PRO A 191 15.35 10.36 22.98
C PRO A 191 15.37 9.38 21.80
N VAL A 192 15.26 8.09 22.09
CA VAL A 192 15.27 7.01 21.10
C VAL A 192 13.95 6.98 20.31
N LEU A 193 12.85 7.19 21.03
CA LEU A 193 11.50 7.19 20.45
C LEU A 193 11.03 8.62 20.15
N TYR A 194 10.37 8.75 19.03
CA TYR A 194 9.65 9.92 18.61
C TYR A 194 8.14 9.65 18.66
N LYS A 195 7.38 10.59 19.21
CA LYS A 195 5.93 10.53 19.29
C LYS A 195 5.33 11.62 18.44
N GLN A 196 4.31 11.29 17.64
CA GLN A 196 3.64 12.24 16.78
C GLN A 196 2.14 12.01 16.80
N CYS A 197 1.37 13.10 16.91
CA CYS A 197 -0.09 13.03 16.86
C CYS A 197 -0.56 12.61 15.46
N ARG A 198 -1.46 11.65 15.42
CA ARG A 198 -2.06 11.10 14.20
C ARG A 198 -3.55 10.80 14.41
N LEU A 199 -4.28 10.71 13.29
CA LEU A 199 -5.71 10.37 13.28
C LEU A 199 -5.92 8.86 13.13
N THR A 200 -6.88 8.34 13.87
CA THR A 200 -7.40 6.96 13.75
C THR A 200 -8.92 6.97 13.58
N LYS A 201 -9.58 5.85 13.81
CA LYS A 201 -11.04 5.68 13.61
C LYS A 201 -11.84 6.84 14.22
N ASN A 202 -12.80 7.34 13.46
CA ASN A 202 -13.71 8.44 13.81
C ASN A 202 -13.00 9.79 14.09
N GLY A 203 -11.79 9.98 13.54
CA GLY A 203 -11.01 11.20 13.76
C GLY A 203 -10.36 11.30 15.15
N LYS A 204 -10.38 10.20 15.95
CA LYS A 204 -9.70 10.20 17.26
C LYS A 204 -8.20 10.39 17.06
N GLN A 205 -7.62 11.25 17.88
CA GLN A 205 -6.17 11.47 17.90
C GLN A 205 -5.48 10.45 18.80
N PHE A 206 -4.28 10.00 18.37
CA PHE A 206 -3.40 9.15 19.16
C PHE A 206 -1.94 9.47 18.87
N MET A 207 -1.04 9.03 19.73
CA MET A 207 0.40 9.25 19.58
C MET A 207 1.04 8.04 18.91
N VAL A 208 1.38 8.16 17.62
CA VAL A 208 2.14 7.11 16.93
C VAL A 208 3.57 7.07 17.45
N LEU A 209 4.07 5.87 17.73
CA LEU A 209 5.43 5.61 18.19
C LEU A 209 6.33 5.28 17.00
N LYS A 210 7.48 5.95 16.91
CA LYS A 210 8.51 5.67 15.90
C LYS A 210 9.89 5.74 16.51
N PHE A 211 10.86 5.05 15.94
CA PHE A 211 12.25 5.38 16.21
C PHE A 211 12.60 6.74 15.61
N ARG A 212 13.36 7.52 16.35
CA ARG A 212 13.80 8.82 15.88
C ARG A 212 14.80 8.66 14.73
N SER A 213 14.44 9.20 13.58
CA SER A 213 15.26 9.18 12.36
C SER A 213 15.76 10.56 11.95
N MET A 214 15.27 11.62 12.62
CA MET A 214 15.65 13.02 12.40
C MET A 214 16.32 13.62 13.63
N ARG A 215 17.05 14.72 13.43
CA ARG A 215 17.66 15.50 14.53
C ARG A 215 16.61 15.98 15.51
N VAL A 216 17.03 16.21 16.77
CA VAL A 216 16.12 16.68 17.85
C VAL A 216 15.45 18.00 17.51
N ASP A 217 16.13 18.82 16.71
CA ASP A 217 15.68 20.17 16.32
C ASP A 217 15.00 20.24 14.95
N ALA A 218 14.68 19.11 14.34
CA ALA A 218 14.13 19.02 12.99
C ALA A 218 12.80 19.79 12.77
N GLU A 219 12.00 19.99 13.80
CA GLU A 219 10.72 20.72 13.77
C GLU A 219 10.65 21.78 14.92
N LYS A 220 11.77 22.49 15.22
CA LYS A 220 11.77 23.54 16.27
C LYS A 220 10.80 24.69 15.99
N ASP A 221 10.50 24.94 14.74
CA ASP A 221 9.55 25.98 14.29
C ASP A 221 8.08 25.57 14.43
N GLY A 222 7.80 24.33 14.88
CA GLY A 222 6.44 23.82 15.07
C GLY A 222 5.64 23.60 13.76
N VAL A 223 6.25 23.83 12.59
CA VAL A 223 5.56 23.70 11.30
C VAL A 223 5.61 22.26 10.82
N ALA A 224 4.43 21.70 10.56
CA ALA A 224 4.28 20.35 9.99
C ALA A 224 4.72 20.35 8.54
N ARG A 225 5.89 19.73 8.25
CA ARG A 225 6.42 19.61 6.89
C ARG A 225 6.43 18.15 6.46
N LEU A 226 6.06 17.91 5.21
CA LEU A 226 6.31 16.62 4.57
C LEU A 226 7.83 16.44 4.39
N SER A 227 8.30 15.20 4.54
CA SER A 227 9.70 14.88 4.29
C SER A 227 10.00 14.93 2.79
N SER A 228 11.12 15.57 2.43
CA SER A 228 11.60 15.66 1.04
C SER A 228 12.26 14.36 0.53
N GLY A 229 12.08 13.24 1.24
CA GLY A 229 12.72 11.96 0.91
C GLY A 229 14.18 11.92 1.32
N ASP A 230 15.03 11.28 0.51
CA ASP A 230 16.45 11.02 0.83
C ASP A 230 17.32 12.29 0.88
N LYS A 231 16.85 13.39 0.28
CA LYS A 231 17.56 14.70 0.26
C LYS A 231 17.25 15.59 1.47
N ASP A 232 16.45 15.12 2.43
CA ASP A 232 16.08 15.86 3.62
C ASP A 232 17.28 15.90 4.59
N ASP A 233 17.87 17.10 4.79
CA ASP A 233 19.04 17.36 5.64
C ASP A 233 18.77 17.17 7.14
N ARG A 234 17.50 17.12 7.53
CA ARG A 234 17.06 16.86 8.91
C ARG A 234 17.27 15.41 9.32
N ILE A 235 17.45 14.49 8.35
CA ILE A 235 17.58 13.04 8.61
C ILE A 235 19.01 12.73 9.02
N THR A 236 19.17 12.01 10.14
CA THR A 236 20.49 11.53 10.60
C THR A 236 21.01 10.41 9.68
N PRO A 237 22.34 10.15 9.61
CA PRO A 237 22.91 9.04 8.82
C PRO A 237 22.26 7.68 9.14
N ILE A 238 22.10 7.38 10.44
CA ILE A 238 21.37 6.19 10.91
C ILE A 238 19.89 6.26 10.50
N GLY A 239 19.29 7.45 10.61
CA GLY A 239 17.93 7.72 10.19
C GLY A 239 17.68 7.35 8.73
N LYS A 240 18.61 7.64 7.82
CA LYS A 240 18.51 7.24 6.40
C LYS A 240 18.43 5.72 6.25
N PHE A 241 19.28 4.99 6.96
CA PHE A 241 19.26 3.53 6.92
C PHE A 241 17.97 2.94 7.46
N ILE A 242 17.55 3.32 8.68
CA ILE A 242 16.35 2.74 9.31
C ILE A 242 15.07 3.08 8.54
N ARG A 243 14.98 4.26 7.90
CA ARG A 243 13.87 4.64 7.02
C ARG A 243 13.84 3.83 5.73
N LYS A 244 14.99 3.56 5.12
CA LYS A 244 15.09 2.75 3.91
C LYS A 244 14.55 1.33 4.12
N VAL A 245 14.83 0.73 5.29
CA VAL A 245 14.36 -0.61 5.66
C VAL A 245 13.05 -0.59 6.48
N ARG A 246 12.47 0.59 6.71
CA ARG A 246 11.27 0.83 7.51
C ARG A 246 11.36 0.37 8.97
N PHE A 247 12.53 0.25 9.53
CA PHE A 247 12.73 -0.10 10.95
C PHE A 247 12.31 1.03 11.89
N ASP A 248 12.26 2.27 11.40
CA ASP A 248 11.72 3.41 12.15
C ASP A 248 10.24 3.22 12.57
N GLU A 249 9.49 2.40 11.85
CA GLU A 249 8.08 2.14 12.13
C GLU A 249 7.83 0.95 13.08
N LEU A 250 8.85 0.16 13.45
CA LEU A 250 8.71 -1.00 14.34
C LEU A 250 8.05 -0.69 15.72
N PRO A 251 8.31 0.46 16.37
CA PRO A 251 7.62 0.79 17.63
C PRO A 251 6.10 0.92 17.51
N GLN A 252 5.54 1.07 16.29
CA GLN A 252 4.09 1.08 16.08
C GLN A 252 3.42 -0.25 16.45
N LEU A 253 4.18 -1.34 16.52
CA LEU A 253 3.68 -2.63 17.05
C LEU A 253 3.11 -2.47 18.46
N PHE A 254 3.66 -1.60 19.30
CA PHE A 254 3.09 -1.26 20.60
C PHE A 254 1.76 -0.51 20.48
N ASN A 255 1.62 0.42 19.50
CA ASN A 255 0.32 1.06 19.27
C ASN A 255 -0.75 0.04 18.83
N ILE A 256 -0.36 -0.99 18.07
CA ILE A 256 -1.27 -2.08 17.69
C ILE A 256 -1.64 -2.89 18.95
N LEU A 257 -0.67 -3.27 19.75
CA LEU A 257 -0.87 -4.05 20.97
C LEU A 257 -1.79 -3.32 21.97
N PHE A 258 -1.64 -2.00 22.12
CA PHE A 258 -2.49 -1.18 23.00
C PHE A 258 -3.84 -0.84 22.37
N GLY A 259 -4.01 -1.01 21.05
CA GLY A 259 -5.30 -0.88 20.36
C GLY A 259 -5.57 0.46 19.71
N ASP A 260 -4.59 1.36 19.65
CA ASP A 260 -4.68 2.62 18.91
C ASP A 260 -4.67 2.38 17.40
N MET A 261 -3.92 1.35 16.97
CA MET A 261 -3.75 0.94 15.57
C MET A 261 -4.18 -0.51 15.36
N SER A 262 -4.19 -0.91 14.10
CA SER A 262 -4.37 -2.27 13.60
C SER A 262 -3.17 -2.62 12.69
N ILE A 263 -2.94 -3.91 12.41
CA ILE A 263 -1.94 -4.32 11.42
C ILE A 263 -2.34 -3.78 10.05
N VAL A 264 -3.59 -4.04 9.64
CA VAL A 264 -4.12 -3.60 8.34
C VAL A 264 -5.16 -2.50 8.53
N GLY A 265 -4.95 -1.38 7.85
CA GLY A 265 -5.85 -0.23 7.88
C GLY A 265 -5.30 0.97 7.09
N PRO A 266 -6.05 2.07 7.01
CA PRO A 266 -5.57 3.28 6.35
C PRO A 266 -4.35 3.85 7.06
N ARG A 267 -3.38 4.40 6.29
CA ARG A 267 -2.18 5.03 6.85
C ARG A 267 -2.56 6.22 7.74
N PRO A 268 -2.10 6.29 9.00
CA PRO A 268 -2.43 7.41 9.87
C PRO A 268 -1.80 8.72 9.37
N GLU A 269 -2.60 9.77 9.24
CA GLU A 269 -2.14 11.11 8.84
C GLU A 269 -2.13 12.08 10.01
N ARG A 270 -1.31 13.15 9.91
CA ARG A 270 -1.28 14.28 10.86
C ARG A 270 -2.61 15.05 10.73
N PRO A 271 -3.19 15.54 11.84
CA PRO A 271 -4.43 16.32 11.79
C PRO A 271 -4.35 17.51 10.83
N GLU A 272 -3.22 18.24 10.83
CA GLU A 272 -3.01 19.43 10.01
C GLU A 272 -2.97 19.08 8.51
N ILE A 273 -2.31 17.98 8.17
CA ILE A 273 -2.18 17.50 6.78
C ILE A 273 -3.52 16.92 6.31
N ALA A 274 -4.20 16.18 7.16
CA ALA A 274 -5.54 15.65 6.85
C ALA A 274 -6.51 16.79 6.54
N ALA A 275 -6.50 17.87 7.33
CA ALA A 275 -7.33 19.04 7.10
C ALA A 275 -6.99 19.80 5.79
N GLN A 276 -5.73 19.76 5.34
CA GLN A 276 -5.36 20.28 4.03
C GLN A 276 -5.90 19.42 2.90
N TYR A 277 -5.72 18.09 3.00
CA TYR A 277 -6.23 17.15 2.00
C TYR A 277 -7.75 17.16 1.90
N GLU A 278 -8.45 17.40 2.99
CA GLU A 278 -9.91 17.48 3.03
C GLU A 278 -10.46 18.70 2.27
N LYS A 279 -9.68 19.78 2.16
CA LYS A 279 -10.04 20.93 1.33
C LYS A 279 -9.99 20.62 -0.17
N GLU A 280 -9.05 19.77 -0.59
CA GLU A 280 -8.89 19.35 -1.98
C GLU A 280 -9.79 18.15 -2.32
N LEU A 281 -9.98 17.25 -1.36
CA LEU A 281 -10.75 16.01 -1.48
C LEU A 281 -11.63 15.82 -0.24
N PRO A 282 -12.87 16.35 -0.23
CA PRO A 282 -13.76 16.28 0.93
C PRO A 282 -14.03 14.86 1.45
N GLU A 283 -13.94 13.86 0.55
CA GLU A 283 -14.11 12.44 0.87
C GLU A 283 -12.94 11.84 1.63
N PHE A 284 -11.83 12.57 1.82
CA PHE A 284 -10.62 12.05 2.47
C PHE A 284 -10.90 11.49 3.87
N ASN A 285 -11.91 12.01 4.56
CA ASN A 285 -12.37 11.54 5.87
C ASN A 285 -13.03 10.16 5.85
N LEU A 286 -13.49 9.66 4.70
CA LEU A 286 -14.10 8.33 4.60
C LEU A 286 -13.14 7.23 5.04
N ARG A 287 -11.84 7.44 4.90
CA ARG A 287 -10.78 6.53 5.39
C ARG A 287 -10.79 6.34 6.90
N LEU A 288 -11.31 7.31 7.66
CA LEU A 288 -11.38 7.26 9.12
C LEU A 288 -12.54 6.40 9.65
N GLN A 289 -13.24 5.67 8.81
CA GLN A 289 -14.22 4.67 9.23
C GLN A 289 -13.58 3.42 9.83
N ALA A 290 -12.30 3.16 9.51
CA ALA A 290 -11.50 2.06 10.05
C ALA A 290 -10.38 2.57 10.96
N LYS A 291 -9.82 1.68 11.81
CA LYS A 291 -8.61 2.00 12.58
C LYS A 291 -7.42 2.21 11.66
N ALA A 292 -6.56 3.16 12.03
CA ALA A 292 -5.28 3.35 11.38
C ALA A 292 -4.45 2.07 11.35
N GLY A 293 -3.79 1.77 10.22
CA GLY A 293 -3.01 0.57 10.01
C GLY A 293 -1.51 0.83 9.92
N LEU A 294 -0.73 -0.18 10.33
CA LEU A 294 0.71 -0.24 10.07
C LEU A 294 0.96 -0.50 8.58
N THR A 295 0.14 -1.34 7.97
CA THR A 295 0.12 -1.60 6.54
C THR A 295 -1.28 -1.38 5.95
N GLY A 296 -1.36 -1.21 4.64
CA GLY A 296 -2.60 -1.00 3.90
C GLY A 296 -2.30 -0.72 2.44
N TYR A 297 -3.32 -0.51 1.63
CA TYR A 297 -3.17 -0.29 0.18
C TYR A 297 -2.18 0.82 -0.14
N ALA A 298 -2.31 1.98 0.49
CA ALA A 298 -1.43 3.12 0.25
C ALA A 298 0.04 2.85 0.64
N GLN A 299 0.30 1.96 1.61
CA GLN A 299 1.67 1.61 2.03
C GLN A 299 2.29 0.51 1.16
N VAL A 300 1.48 -0.40 0.62
CA VAL A 300 1.94 -1.54 -0.20
C VAL A 300 2.13 -1.14 -1.66
N TYR A 301 1.18 -0.40 -2.20
CA TYR A 301 1.15 -0.04 -3.63
C TYR A 301 1.53 1.41 -3.89
N GLY A 302 1.49 2.30 -2.89
CA GLY A 302 1.82 3.71 -3.02
C GLY A 302 3.33 3.98 -2.99
N LYS A 303 3.78 5.00 -3.74
CA LYS A 303 5.12 5.58 -3.61
C LYS A 303 5.19 6.48 -2.36
N TYR A 304 6.40 6.86 -1.94
CA TYR A 304 6.61 7.68 -0.72
C TYR A 304 5.90 9.03 -0.75
N ASN A 305 5.71 9.64 -1.92
CA ASN A 305 5.00 10.90 -2.16
C ASN A 305 3.74 10.67 -2.98
N THR A 306 2.77 9.96 -2.43
CA THR A 306 1.48 9.71 -3.06
C THR A 306 0.54 10.91 -2.92
N THR A 307 -0.32 11.13 -3.91
CA THR A 307 -1.36 12.16 -3.89
C THR A 307 -2.41 11.87 -2.81
N PRO A 308 -3.22 12.88 -2.39
CA PRO A 308 -4.34 12.65 -1.48
C PRO A 308 -5.28 11.55 -1.98
N TYR A 309 -5.49 11.47 -3.29
CA TYR A 309 -6.33 10.47 -3.93
C TYR A 309 -5.78 9.04 -3.79
N ASP A 310 -4.47 8.86 -3.92
CA ASP A 310 -3.82 7.54 -3.76
C ASP A 310 -3.83 7.06 -2.30
N LYS A 311 -4.08 7.97 -1.36
CA LYS A 311 -4.17 7.67 0.08
C LYS A 311 -5.59 7.42 0.56
N LEU A 312 -6.60 7.70 -0.25
CA LEU A 312 -8.01 7.47 0.05
C LEU A 312 -8.35 5.99 -0.03
#